data_407abadef5d11768f7efd7977f7b6de7
#
_entry.id   407abadef5d11768f7efd7977f7b6de7
#
_cell.length_a   1.000
_cell.length_b   1.000
_cell.length_c   1.000
_cell.angle_alpha   90.00
_cell.angle_beta   90.00
_cell.angle_gamma   90.00
#
_symmetry.space_group_name_H-M   'P 1'
#
loop_
_entity.id
_entity.type
_entity.pdbx_description
1 polymer ?
#
loop_
_entity_poly.entity_id
_entity_poly.type
_entity_poly.pdbx_seq_one_letter_code
_entity_poly.pdbx_strand_id
1 'polypeptide(L)'
;ALGYTISWIYQAPRLRSFSIVANDAITIPEYLTHRFLSKSRALQIVCAMVFLIAYTIYSASSIKACGTLFNTVTGLEANFAMYLAAFIIIAITFLGGFRAVCWTDFLQALLIFGAMLIAPLFAYAFVDASKAATIPAEFWDPVSNWKDIVSGLGWGLGYFGMPHIIVRFMSLNKQ
;
A
#
# COMPACT_ATOMS: atom_id res chain seq x y z
N ALA A 1 7.41 4.72 7.90
CA ALA A 1 8.69 4.58 7.19
C ALA A 1 9.54 3.44 7.76
N LEU A 2 9.91 3.45 9.05
CA LEU A 2 10.81 2.45 9.65
C LEU A 2 10.36 0.99 9.44
N GLY A 3 9.09 0.67 9.69
CA GLY A 3 8.56 -0.69 9.50
C GLY A 3 8.72 -1.18 8.06
N TYR A 4 8.46 -0.31 7.09
CA TYR A 4 8.62 -0.61 5.68
C TYR A 4 10.09 -0.88 5.31
N THR A 5 11.01 -0.06 5.80
CA THR A 5 12.46 -0.25 5.58
C THR A 5 12.94 -1.57 6.18
N ILE A 6 12.50 -1.90 7.39
CA ILE A 6 12.83 -3.17 8.05
C ILE A 6 12.29 -4.35 7.22
N SER A 7 11.06 -4.27 6.71
CA SER A 7 10.48 -5.30 5.86
C SER A 7 11.32 -5.54 4.60
N TRP A 8 11.78 -4.48 3.93
CA TRP A 8 12.62 -4.61 2.74
C TRP A 8 13.99 -5.23 3.04
N ILE A 9 14.62 -4.87 4.15
CA ILE A 9 15.97 -5.35 4.49
C ILE A 9 15.94 -6.81 4.97
N TYR A 10 14.96 -7.18 5.81
CA TYR A 10 14.97 -8.49 6.46
C TYR A 10 14.00 -9.49 5.82
N GLN A 11 12.83 -9.04 5.38
CA GLN A 11 11.79 -9.93 4.87
C GLN A 11 12.00 -10.25 3.39
N ALA A 12 12.35 -9.25 2.56
CA ALA A 12 12.44 -9.43 1.12
C ALA A 12 13.48 -10.48 0.70
N PRO A 13 14.76 -10.46 1.17
CA PRO A 13 15.75 -11.46 0.78
C PRO A 13 15.36 -12.87 1.24
N ARG A 14 14.88 -12.99 2.47
CA ARG A 14 14.47 -14.28 3.04
C ARG A 14 13.29 -14.87 2.30
N LEU A 15 12.26 -14.05 2.06
CA LEU A 15 11.06 -14.51 1.37
C LEU A 15 11.37 -14.90 -0.07
N ARG A 16 12.24 -14.15 -0.75
CA ARG A 16 12.68 -14.51 -2.10
C ARG A 16 13.42 -15.85 -2.12
N SER A 17 14.37 -16.07 -1.24
CA SER A 17 15.07 -17.33 -1.12
C SER A 17 14.12 -18.50 -0.87
N PHE A 18 13.17 -18.34 0.03
CA PHE A 18 12.16 -19.37 0.31
C PHE A 18 11.19 -19.60 -0.85
N SER A 19 10.81 -18.55 -1.60
CA SER A 19 9.92 -18.70 -2.75
C SER A 19 10.60 -19.49 -3.89
N ILE A 20 11.91 -19.32 -4.07
CA ILE A 20 12.69 -20.09 -5.04
C ILE A 20 12.69 -21.58 -4.67
N VAL A 21 12.93 -21.90 -3.40
CA VAL A 21 12.89 -23.30 -2.91
C VAL A 21 11.48 -23.88 -3.00
N ALA A 22 10.44 -23.03 -2.86
CA ALA A 22 9.04 -23.41 -3.00
C ALA A 22 8.58 -23.43 -4.49
N ASN A 23 9.39 -23.96 -5.38
CA ASN A 23 9.10 -24.09 -6.81
C ASN A 23 8.94 -22.75 -7.55
N ASP A 24 9.72 -21.74 -7.14
CA ASP A 24 9.70 -20.36 -7.67
C ASP A 24 8.29 -19.74 -7.64
N ALA A 25 7.56 -19.99 -6.56
CA ALA A 25 6.19 -19.53 -6.37
C ALA A 25 6.12 -18.00 -6.42
N ILE A 26 5.24 -17.47 -7.27
CA ILE A 26 5.04 -16.02 -7.44
C ILE A 26 3.86 -15.52 -6.62
N THR A 27 2.93 -16.40 -6.27
CA THR A 27 1.74 -16.06 -5.49
C THR A 27 1.79 -16.62 -4.08
N ILE A 28 1.21 -15.89 -3.13
CA ILE A 28 1.18 -16.34 -1.73
C ILE A 28 0.42 -17.67 -1.54
N PRO A 29 -0.76 -17.89 -2.17
CA PRO A 29 -1.44 -19.18 -2.06
C PRO A 29 -0.60 -20.35 -2.55
N GLU A 30 0.12 -20.18 -3.66
CA GLU A 30 1.02 -21.19 -4.21
C GLU A 30 2.22 -21.43 -3.29
N TYR A 31 2.86 -20.36 -2.81
CA TYR A 31 3.96 -20.43 -1.85
C TYR A 31 3.57 -21.21 -0.59
N LEU A 32 2.41 -20.93 -0.01
CA LEU A 32 1.92 -21.65 1.17
C LEU A 32 1.65 -23.13 0.87
N THR A 33 1.10 -23.43 -0.31
CA THR A 33 0.83 -24.81 -0.72
C THR A 33 2.13 -25.62 -0.82
N HIS A 34 3.15 -25.07 -1.43
CA HIS A 34 4.46 -25.73 -1.53
C HIS A 34 5.21 -25.78 -0.20
N ARG A 35 5.14 -24.71 0.60
CA ARG A 35 5.80 -24.67 1.92
C ARG A 35 5.26 -25.72 2.89
N PHE A 36 3.95 -25.93 2.88
CA PHE A 36 3.30 -26.92 3.76
C PHE A 36 3.17 -28.30 3.12
N LEU A 37 3.75 -28.50 1.93
CA LEU A 37 3.67 -29.77 1.17
C LEU A 37 2.23 -30.28 1.08
N SER A 38 1.27 -29.38 0.92
CA SER A 38 -0.14 -29.72 0.91
C SER A 38 -0.48 -30.51 -0.35
N LYS A 39 -0.94 -31.75 -0.19
CA LYS A 39 -1.44 -32.58 -1.27
C LYS A 39 -2.82 -32.14 -1.78
N SER A 40 -3.53 -31.36 -0.98
CA SER A 40 -4.86 -30.86 -1.34
C SER A 40 -4.79 -29.41 -1.82
N ARG A 41 -5.57 -29.10 -2.85
CA ARG A 41 -5.76 -27.72 -3.33
C ARG A 41 -6.62 -26.86 -2.39
N ALA A 42 -7.16 -27.43 -1.32
CA ALA A 42 -8.04 -26.72 -0.40
C ALA A 42 -7.37 -25.49 0.22
N LEU A 43 -6.11 -25.59 0.66
CA LEU A 43 -5.34 -24.48 1.20
C LEU A 43 -5.22 -23.33 0.20
N GLN A 44 -4.90 -23.64 -1.04
CA GLN A 44 -4.76 -22.66 -2.13
C GLN A 44 -6.10 -21.96 -2.40
N ILE A 45 -7.19 -22.72 -2.46
CA ILE A 45 -8.54 -22.19 -2.72
C ILE A 45 -8.98 -21.27 -1.59
N VAL A 46 -8.82 -21.69 -0.33
CA VAL A 46 -9.19 -20.88 0.84
C VAL A 46 -8.40 -19.57 0.87
N CYS A 47 -7.09 -19.62 0.68
CA CYS A 47 -6.27 -18.41 0.62
C CYS A 47 -6.69 -17.49 -0.55
N ALA A 48 -6.95 -18.04 -1.73
CA ALA A 48 -7.38 -17.27 -2.88
C ALA A 48 -8.74 -16.59 -2.63
N MET A 49 -9.69 -17.27 -2.00
CA MET A 49 -11.00 -16.71 -1.64
C MET A 49 -10.88 -15.57 -0.63
N VAL A 50 -10.06 -15.74 0.40
CA VAL A 50 -9.80 -14.68 1.40
C VAL A 50 -9.19 -13.45 0.72
N PHE A 51 -8.20 -13.64 -0.15
CA PHE A 51 -7.60 -12.53 -0.88
C PHE A 51 -8.60 -11.84 -1.82
N LEU A 52 -9.40 -12.60 -2.54
CA LEU A 52 -10.40 -12.07 -3.45
C LEU A 52 -11.38 -11.16 -2.71
N ILE A 53 -11.92 -11.60 -1.57
CA ILE A 53 -12.85 -10.80 -0.76
C ILE A 53 -12.15 -9.55 -0.21
N ALA A 54 -10.98 -9.70 0.40
CA ALA A 54 -10.25 -8.59 1.01
C ALA A 54 -9.86 -7.53 -0.04
N TYR A 55 -9.34 -7.95 -1.20
CA TYR A 55 -8.94 -7.02 -2.25
C TYR A 55 -10.10 -6.38 -2.98
N THR A 56 -11.25 -7.05 -3.10
CA THR A 56 -12.47 -6.42 -3.65
C THR A 56 -12.90 -5.24 -2.77
N ILE A 57 -12.93 -5.44 -1.45
CA ILE A 57 -13.30 -4.37 -0.50
C ILE A 57 -12.26 -3.25 -0.54
N TYR A 58 -10.96 -3.60 -0.54
CA TYR A 58 -9.86 -2.64 -0.61
C TYR A 58 -9.92 -1.79 -1.90
N SER A 59 -10.11 -2.43 -3.05
CA SER A 59 -10.19 -1.74 -4.34
C SER A 59 -11.40 -0.82 -4.42
N ALA A 60 -12.56 -1.27 -3.95
CA ALA A 60 -13.77 -0.45 -3.89
C ALA A 60 -13.56 0.80 -3.02
N SER A 61 -12.93 0.64 -1.86
CA SER A 61 -12.59 1.76 -0.98
C SER A 61 -11.62 2.75 -1.64
N SER A 62 -10.60 2.24 -2.32
CA SER A 62 -9.60 3.07 -3.01
C SER A 62 -10.21 3.86 -4.17
N ILE A 63 -11.06 3.23 -4.97
CA ILE A 63 -11.77 3.89 -6.08
C ILE A 63 -12.71 4.97 -5.56
N LYS A 64 -13.42 4.71 -4.46
CA LYS A 64 -14.28 5.70 -3.80
C LYS A 64 -13.46 6.89 -3.29
N ALA A 65 -12.31 6.66 -2.67
CA ALA A 65 -11.41 7.71 -2.20
C ALA A 65 -10.91 8.58 -3.38
N CYS A 66 -10.56 7.98 -4.52
CA CYS A 66 -10.20 8.71 -5.74
C CYS A 66 -11.36 9.61 -6.21
N GLY A 67 -12.59 9.09 -6.26
CA GLY A 67 -13.77 9.87 -6.66
C GLY A 67 -13.98 11.09 -5.77
N THR A 68 -13.88 10.92 -4.46
CA THR A 68 -14.01 12.01 -3.48
C THR A 68 -12.90 13.05 -3.66
N LEU A 69 -11.66 12.62 -3.85
CA LEU A 69 -10.53 13.51 -4.07
C LEU A 69 -10.70 14.35 -5.34
N PHE A 70 -11.05 13.71 -6.45
CA PHE A 70 -11.29 14.42 -7.71
C PHE A 70 -12.45 15.41 -7.60
N ASN A 71 -13.53 15.03 -6.94
CA ASN A 71 -14.64 15.96 -6.68
C ASN A 71 -14.18 17.20 -5.92
N THR A 72 -13.38 17.02 -4.87
CA THR A 72 -12.88 18.14 -4.04
C THR A 72 -11.94 19.05 -4.81
N VAL A 73 -11.08 18.50 -5.68
CA VAL A 73 -10.05 19.28 -6.40
C VAL A 73 -10.59 19.91 -7.69
N THR A 74 -11.42 19.19 -8.44
CA THR A 74 -11.87 19.60 -9.79
C THR A 74 -13.32 20.05 -9.85
N GLY A 75 -14.12 19.77 -8.81
CA GLY A 75 -15.57 20.00 -8.83
C GLY A 75 -16.37 19.01 -9.68
N LEU A 76 -15.72 17.99 -10.29
CA LEU A 76 -16.39 16.94 -11.04
C LEU A 76 -17.31 16.11 -10.14
N GLU A 77 -18.40 15.60 -10.68
CA GLU A 77 -19.27 14.70 -9.93
C GLU A 77 -18.48 13.46 -9.45
N ALA A 78 -18.60 13.13 -8.16
CA ALA A 78 -17.82 12.08 -7.51
C ALA A 78 -18.01 10.71 -8.20
N ASN A 79 -19.24 10.37 -8.64
CA ASN A 79 -19.51 9.11 -9.32
C ASN A 79 -18.82 9.04 -10.68
N PHE A 80 -18.89 10.13 -11.46
CA PHE A 80 -18.22 10.20 -12.75
C PHE A 80 -16.71 10.08 -12.60
N ALA A 81 -16.12 10.82 -11.65
CA ALA A 81 -14.70 10.76 -11.36
C ALA A 81 -14.26 9.36 -10.90
N MET A 82 -15.08 8.66 -10.11
CA MET A 82 -14.85 7.30 -9.66
C MET A 82 -14.81 6.31 -10.83
N TYR A 83 -15.77 6.37 -11.75
CA TYR A 83 -15.79 5.49 -12.93
C TYR A 83 -14.64 5.78 -13.88
N LEU A 84 -14.31 7.05 -14.08
CA LEU A 84 -13.17 7.45 -14.91
C LEU A 84 -11.84 6.94 -14.33
N ALA A 85 -11.63 7.10 -13.03
CA ALA A 85 -10.46 6.57 -12.34
C ALA A 85 -10.36 5.05 -12.45
N ALA A 86 -11.48 4.33 -12.22
CA ALA A 86 -11.53 2.88 -12.35
C ALA A 86 -11.18 2.44 -13.78
N PHE A 87 -11.73 3.09 -14.80
CA PHE A 87 -11.44 2.80 -16.20
C PHE A 87 -9.95 2.98 -16.53
N ILE A 88 -9.36 4.11 -16.12
CA ILE A 88 -7.94 4.39 -16.35
C ILE A 88 -7.05 3.34 -15.67
N ILE A 89 -7.33 3.00 -14.40
CA ILE A 89 -6.56 2.00 -13.65
C ILE A 89 -6.63 0.63 -14.33
N ILE A 90 -7.84 0.20 -14.74
CA ILE A 90 -8.03 -1.08 -15.42
C ILE A 90 -7.31 -1.08 -16.77
N ALA A 91 -7.41 0.00 -17.55
CA ALA A 91 -6.74 0.11 -18.84
C ALA A 91 -5.22 0.02 -18.72
N ILE A 92 -4.61 0.76 -17.79
CA ILE A 92 -3.16 0.73 -17.54
C ILE A 92 -2.72 -0.67 -17.09
N THR A 93 -3.48 -1.29 -16.20
CA THR A 93 -3.14 -2.62 -15.68
C THR A 93 -3.28 -3.69 -16.75
N PHE A 94 -4.32 -3.61 -17.58
CA PHE A 94 -4.58 -4.58 -18.66
C PHE A 94 -3.55 -4.48 -19.79
N LEU A 95 -3.22 -3.26 -20.21
CA LEU A 95 -2.27 -3.03 -21.32
C LEU A 95 -0.81 -3.21 -20.91
N GLY A 96 -0.46 -2.81 -19.72
CA GLY A 96 0.95 -2.77 -19.29
C GLY A 96 1.36 -3.85 -18.28
N GLY A 97 0.39 -4.57 -17.72
CA GLY A 97 0.64 -5.63 -16.74
C GLY A 97 1.43 -5.18 -15.52
N PHE A 98 2.08 -6.12 -14.84
CA PHE A 98 2.84 -5.89 -13.61
C PHE A 98 3.97 -4.86 -13.77
N ARG A 99 4.65 -4.87 -14.91
CA ARG A 99 5.77 -3.95 -15.16
C ARG A 99 5.31 -2.49 -15.23
N ALA A 100 4.18 -2.22 -15.90
CA ALA A 100 3.63 -0.87 -15.98
C ALA A 100 3.18 -0.37 -14.60
N VAL A 101 2.55 -1.24 -13.79
CA VAL A 101 2.17 -0.90 -12.42
C VAL A 101 3.38 -0.52 -11.58
N CYS A 102 4.49 -1.28 -11.67
CA CYS A 102 5.72 -0.93 -10.94
C CYS A 102 6.31 0.42 -11.38
N TRP A 103 6.27 0.75 -12.67
CA TRP A 103 6.74 2.03 -13.17
C TRP A 103 5.84 3.20 -12.72
N THR A 104 4.52 3.04 -12.78
CA THR A 104 3.59 4.06 -12.28
C THR A 104 3.76 4.30 -10.78
N ASP A 105 3.93 3.24 -10.00
CA ASP A 105 4.18 3.35 -8.56
C ASP A 105 5.50 4.08 -8.26
N PHE A 106 6.56 3.82 -9.04
CA PHE A 106 7.83 4.52 -8.89
C PHE A 106 7.68 6.03 -9.15
N LEU A 107 7.02 6.41 -10.26
CA LEU A 107 6.76 7.82 -10.58
C LEU A 107 5.88 8.49 -9.51
N GLN A 108 4.85 7.81 -9.04
CA GLN A 108 4.00 8.31 -7.96
C GLN A 108 4.77 8.48 -6.65
N ALA A 109 5.68 7.56 -6.32
CA ALA A 109 6.54 7.68 -5.15
C ALA A 109 7.45 8.91 -5.22
N LEU A 110 8.03 9.21 -6.38
CA LEU A 110 8.82 10.44 -6.59
C LEU A 110 7.97 11.69 -6.42
N LEU A 111 6.74 11.72 -6.95
CA LEU A 111 5.82 12.85 -6.78
C LEU A 111 5.43 13.04 -5.32
N ILE A 112 5.10 11.96 -4.60
CA ILE A 112 4.75 12.02 -3.18
C ILE A 112 5.95 12.52 -2.36
N PHE A 113 7.15 12.02 -2.65
CA PHE A 113 8.36 12.46 -1.96
C PHE A 113 8.64 13.94 -2.20
N GLY A 114 8.51 14.39 -3.45
CA GLY A 114 8.61 15.81 -3.80
C GLY A 114 7.57 16.67 -3.08
N ALA A 115 6.32 16.25 -3.07
CA ALA A 115 5.24 16.95 -2.37
C ALA A 115 5.48 17.02 -0.87
N MET A 116 5.97 15.95 -0.23
CA MET A 116 6.30 15.93 1.19
C MET A 116 7.43 16.90 1.57
N LEU A 117 8.37 17.17 0.66
CA LEU A 117 9.41 18.17 0.89
C LEU A 117 8.92 19.59 0.62
N ILE A 118 8.16 19.78 -0.44
CA ILE A 118 7.71 21.08 -0.90
C ILE A 118 6.59 21.64 -0.02
N ALA A 119 5.61 20.83 0.38
CA ALA A 119 4.45 21.29 1.13
C ALA A 119 4.80 21.96 2.47
N PRO A 120 5.71 21.42 3.32
CA PRO A 120 6.15 22.11 4.54
C PRO A 120 6.88 23.42 4.27
N LEU A 121 7.68 23.49 3.20
CA LEU A 121 8.39 24.72 2.81
C LEU A 121 7.41 25.80 2.36
N PHE A 122 6.41 25.45 1.57
CA PHE A 122 5.33 26.37 1.20
C PHE A 122 4.51 26.81 2.44
N ALA A 123 4.15 25.87 3.32
CA ALA A 123 3.45 26.19 4.53
C ALA A 123 4.24 27.20 5.40
N TYR A 124 5.55 26.98 5.56
CA TYR A 124 6.41 27.89 6.30
C TYR A 124 6.51 29.28 5.66
N ALA A 125 6.56 29.34 4.32
CA ALA A 125 6.72 30.62 3.59
C ALA A 125 5.43 31.44 3.50
N PHE A 126 4.26 30.81 3.47
CA PHE A 126 2.99 31.48 3.17
C PHE A 126 1.96 31.44 4.32
N VAL A 127 2.18 30.66 5.37
CA VAL A 127 1.29 30.64 6.52
C VAL A 127 1.69 31.73 7.51
N ASP A 128 0.76 32.64 7.80
CA ASP A 128 0.90 33.64 8.84
C ASP A 128 1.07 32.97 10.21
N ALA A 129 2.22 33.13 10.81
CA ALA A 129 2.51 32.56 12.13
C ALA A 129 1.51 33.05 13.23
N SER A 130 0.88 34.19 13.02
CA SER A 130 -0.16 34.73 13.93
C SER A 130 -1.47 33.94 13.88
N LYS A 131 -1.71 33.20 12.79
CA LYS A 131 -2.89 32.35 12.60
C LYS A 131 -2.59 30.85 12.83
N ALA A 132 -1.34 30.52 13.13
CA ALA A 132 -0.98 29.16 13.48
C ALA A 132 -1.70 28.77 14.77
N ALA A 133 -2.54 27.75 14.70
CA ALA A 133 -3.19 27.20 15.88
C ALA A 133 -2.13 26.77 16.88
N THR A 134 -2.23 27.23 18.11
CA THR A 134 -1.39 26.75 19.21
C THR A 134 -1.62 25.26 19.37
N ILE A 135 -0.57 24.46 19.19
CA ILE A 135 -0.65 23.02 19.38
C ILE A 135 -0.94 22.78 20.87
N PRO A 136 -2.06 22.14 21.24
CA PRO A 136 -2.37 21.83 22.61
C PRO A 136 -1.24 21.04 23.27
N ALA A 137 -0.92 21.32 24.53
CA ALA A 137 0.12 20.60 25.26
C ALA A 137 -0.16 19.09 25.33
N GLU A 138 -1.42 18.69 25.32
CA GLU A 138 -1.88 17.29 25.27
C GLU A 138 -1.42 16.55 24.01
N PHE A 139 -1.13 17.24 22.91
CA PHE A 139 -0.61 16.62 21.69
C PHE A 139 0.75 15.95 21.92
N TRP A 140 1.54 16.49 22.82
CA TRP A 140 2.88 15.96 23.15
C TRP A 140 2.87 14.95 24.29
N ASP A 141 1.70 14.71 24.91
CA ASP A 141 1.56 13.72 25.98
C ASP A 141 1.34 12.31 25.43
N PRO A 142 2.36 11.42 25.51
CA PRO A 142 2.25 10.07 25.01
C PRO A 142 1.27 9.22 25.83
N VAL A 143 0.97 9.60 27.07
CA VAL A 143 0.06 8.86 27.94
C VAL A 143 -1.38 9.11 27.52
N SER A 144 -1.76 10.33 27.21
CA SER A 144 -3.10 10.66 26.71
C SER A 144 -3.36 10.08 25.32
N ASN A 145 -2.33 10.01 24.47
CA ASN A 145 -2.42 9.57 23.07
C ASN A 145 -1.99 8.11 22.86
N TRP A 146 -1.91 7.29 23.89
CA TRP A 146 -1.41 5.93 23.79
C TRP A 146 -2.22 5.05 22.80
N LYS A 147 -3.54 5.27 22.68
CA LYS A 147 -4.41 4.54 21.76
C LYS A 147 -4.02 4.82 20.30
N ASP A 148 -3.72 6.07 19.97
CA ASP A 148 -3.31 6.47 18.63
C ASP A 148 -1.91 5.95 18.31
N ILE A 149 -1.02 5.94 19.31
CA ILE A 149 0.32 5.35 19.18
C ILE A 149 0.22 3.85 18.91
N VAL A 150 -0.57 3.10 19.70
CA VAL A 150 -0.78 1.66 19.51
C VAL A 150 -1.46 1.36 18.18
N SER A 151 -2.44 2.16 17.78
CA SER A 151 -3.09 2.05 16.48
C SER A 151 -2.09 2.26 15.34
N GLY A 152 -1.26 3.29 15.43
CA GLY A 152 -0.21 3.58 14.44
C GLY A 152 0.84 2.47 14.36
N LEU A 153 1.24 1.87 15.49
CA LEU A 153 2.12 0.71 15.53
C LEU A 153 1.46 -0.52 14.90
N GLY A 154 0.18 -0.76 15.18
CA GLY A 154 -0.60 -1.83 14.58
C GLY A 154 -0.67 -1.71 13.06
N TRP A 155 -0.89 -0.52 12.54
CA TRP A 155 -0.79 -0.22 11.12
C TRP A 155 0.60 -0.52 10.54
N GLY A 156 1.65 -0.11 11.24
CA GLY A 156 3.04 -0.38 10.85
C GLY A 156 3.33 -1.88 10.75
N LEU A 157 2.86 -2.66 11.71
CA LEU A 157 2.99 -4.12 11.70
C LEU A 157 2.18 -4.77 10.57
N GLY A 158 1.01 -4.23 10.23
CA GLY A 158 0.18 -4.71 9.12
C GLY A 158 0.91 -4.70 7.77
N TYR A 159 1.81 -3.75 7.55
CA TYR A 159 2.59 -3.67 6.31
C TYR A 159 3.49 -4.88 6.06
N PHE A 160 3.93 -5.59 7.09
CA PHE A 160 4.72 -6.82 6.93
C PHE A 160 3.93 -7.95 6.27
N GLY A 161 2.62 -7.97 6.44
CA GLY A 161 1.74 -9.02 5.92
C GLY A 161 0.97 -8.64 4.65
N MET A 162 1.14 -7.44 4.11
CA MET A 162 0.36 -6.98 2.95
C MET A 162 0.71 -7.77 1.68
N PRO A 163 -0.25 -8.51 1.08
CA PRO A 163 0.03 -9.40 -0.05
C PRO A 163 0.62 -8.69 -1.27
N HIS A 164 0.20 -7.46 -1.58
CA HIS A 164 0.73 -6.71 -2.72
C HIS A 164 2.20 -6.29 -2.55
N ILE A 165 2.69 -6.18 -1.31
CA ILE A 165 4.11 -5.94 -1.00
C ILE A 165 4.88 -7.25 -1.09
N ILE A 166 4.34 -8.30 -0.49
CA ILE A 166 4.96 -9.63 -0.44
C ILE A 166 5.15 -10.20 -1.85
N VAL A 167 4.17 -10.07 -2.73
CA VAL A 167 4.28 -10.51 -4.14
C VAL A 167 5.42 -9.80 -4.86
N ARG A 168 5.68 -8.53 -4.58
CA ARG A 168 6.81 -7.80 -5.16
C ARG A 168 8.15 -8.37 -4.72
N PHE A 169 8.28 -8.79 -3.45
CA PHE A 169 9.50 -9.45 -2.98
C PHE A 169 9.73 -10.78 -3.68
N MET A 170 8.67 -11.57 -3.92
CA MET A 170 8.76 -12.86 -4.60
C MET A 170 9.06 -12.72 -6.09
N SER A 171 8.69 -11.59 -6.72
CA SER A 171 8.91 -11.34 -8.15
C SER A 171 10.28 -10.73 -8.49
N LEU A 172 11.16 -10.49 -7.51
CA LEU A 172 12.52 -10.02 -7.76
C LEU A 172 13.32 -11.05 -8.56
N ASN A 173 14.07 -10.57 -9.57
CA ASN A 173 14.97 -11.42 -10.31
C ASN A 173 16.04 -12.02 -9.40
N LYS A 174 16.47 -13.26 -9.73
CA LYS A 174 17.66 -13.85 -9.11
C LYS A 174 18.86 -12.97 -9.49
N GLN A 175 19.48 -12.38 -8.50
CA GLN A 175 20.84 -11.84 -8.63
C GLN A 175 21.82 -12.94 -8.24
#